data_b243a736f21587547ad5fca1f5413fee
#
_entry.id   b243a736f21587547ad5fca1f5413fee
#
_cell.length_a   1.000
_cell.length_b   1.000
_cell.length_c   1.000
_cell.angle_alpha   90.00
_cell.angle_beta   90.00
_cell.angle_gamma   90.00
#
_symmetry.space_group_name_H-M   'P 1'
#
loop_
_entity.id
_entity.type
_entity.pdbx_description
1 polymer ?
#
loop_
_entity_poly.entity_id
_entity_poly.type
_entity_poly.pdbx_seq_one_letter_code
_entity_poly.pdbx_strand_id
1 'polypeptide(L)'
;MSTEGGTKAVIAALLANSGIAISKFIAFAITGSTSMLSEAIHSVADSLNQVLLLVGGKRSRRVADEKYQFGYGRVRYVYGFMVAIVLFMVGGIYSLYEGWHKWSHPEPVTDYWVAIGVLSIAILLEMFSFRTAIIETNKVRGNRSFAKFVRDARQPELPVILLEDFGALIGLVFALIGVSAAVVTGDGRWDGMGAMAIGSLLIVIAVILVREMSGMLVGEGALPEEYDAVQAALESAPLVERVIHLRTLHVGPDALLVGAKIAIAHSQTAEDIARGIDEAERLLRIAVPSAQYVFLEPDFDKDK
;
A
#
# COMPACT_ATOMS: atom_id res chain seq x y z
N MET A 1 14.11 -3.40 6.98
CA MET A 1 13.77 -3.60 5.53
C MET A 1 14.00 -2.27 4.84
N SER A 2 14.67 -2.23 3.68
CA SER A 2 15.08 -0.96 3.07
C SER A 2 13.89 -0.24 2.46
N THR A 3 13.60 0.97 2.93
CA THR A 3 12.64 1.92 2.32
C THR A 3 12.99 2.31 0.88
N GLU A 4 14.16 1.87 0.37
CA GLU A 4 14.65 2.17 -0.97
C GLU A 4 13.88 1.43 -2.06
N GLY A 5 13.50 0.17 -1.83
CA GLY A 5 12.76 -0.63 -2.82
C GLY A 5 11.39 -0.04 -3.12
N GLY A 6 10.66 0.36 -2.09
CA GLY A 6 9.37 1.05 -2.24
C GLY A 6 9.52 2.35 -3.03
N THR A 7 10.50 3.19 -2.70
CA THR A 7 10.73 4.46 -3.40
C THR A 7 11.08 4.25 -4.89
N LYS A 8 11.87 3.22 -5.23
CA LYS A 8 12.20 2.90 -6.64
C LYS A 8 10.96 2.49 -7.42
N ALA A 9 10.09 1.65 -6.84
CA ALA A 9 8.83 1.26 -7.47
C ALA A 9 7.92 2.48 -7.69
N VAL A 10 7.77 3.36 -6.68
CA VAL A 10 6.98 4.60 -6.81
C VAL A 10 7.50 5.49 -7.93
N ILE A 11 8.81 5.67 -8.04
CA ILE A 11 9.40 6.50 -9.10
C ILE A 11 9.18 5.86 -10.48
N ALA A 12 9.32 4.54 -10.61
CA ALA A 12 9.06 3.85 -11.87
C ALA A 12 7.58 4.01 -12.30
N ALA A 13 6.64 3.83 -11.38
CA ALA A 13 5.22 4.06 -11.61
C ALA A 13 4.91 5.53 -11.99
N LEU A 14 5.50 6.50 -11.28
CA LEU A 14 5.34 7.92 -11.59
C LEU A 14 5.82 8.25 -13.01
N LEU A 15 6.95 7.71 -13.43
CA LEU A 15 7.50 7.93 -14.78
C LEU A 15 6.61 7.27 -15.84
N ALA A 16 6.14 6.04 -15.61
CA ALA A 16 5.22 5.35 -16.51
C ALA A 16 3.91 6.12 -16.67
N ASN A 17 3.24 6.46 -15.56
CA ASN A 17 1.96 7.20 -15.56
C ASN A 17 2.09 8.60 -16.16
N SER A 18 3.20 9.30 -15.91
CA SER A 18 3.49 10.58 -16.56
C SER A 18 3.64 10.42 -18.08
N GLY A 19 4.32 9.38 -18.53
CA GLY A 19 4.46 9.05 -19.96
C GLY A 19 3.11 8.74 -20.61
N ILE A 20 2.27 7.97 -19.92
CA ILE A 20 0.90 7.65 -20.36
C ILE A 20 0.05 8.93 -20.43
N ALA A 21 0.07 9.79 -19.41
CA ALA A 21 -0.64 11.05 -19.40
C ALA A 21 -0.24 11.94 -20.60
N ILE A 22 1.07 12.10 -20.84
CA ILE A 22 1.60 12.88 -21.97
C ILE A 22 1.10 12.31 -23.29
N SER A 23 1.16 10.97 -23.50
CA SER A 23 0.70 10.35 -24.73
C SER A 23 -0.79 10.58 -24.99
N LYS A 24 -1.62 10.53 -23.93
CA LYS A 24 -3.06 10.82 -24.00
C LYS A 24 -3.36 12.29 -24.28
N PHE A 25 -2.61 13.23 -23.71
CA PHE A 25 -2.74 14.65 -24.05
C PHE A 25 -2.33 14.95 -25.49
N ILE A 26 -1.29 14.30 -26.01
CA ILE A 26 -0.92 14.42 -27.43
C ILE A 26 -2.04 13.88 -28.32
N ALA A 27 -2.61 12.71 -27.98
CA ALA A 27 -3.74 12.14 -28.70
C ALA A 27 -4.97 13.07 -28.68
N PHE A 28 -5.28 13.68 -27.53
CA PHE A 28 -6.31 14.73 -27.43
C PHE A 28 -6.03 15.92 -28.34
N ALA A 29 -4.80 16.44 -28.35
CA ALA A 29 -4.42 17.59 -29.16
C ALA A 29 -4.54 17.31 -30.69
N ILE A 30 -4.33 16.05 -31.09
CA ILE A 30 -4.45 15.62 -32.50
C ILE A 30 -5.93 15.39 -32.89
N THR A 31 -6.69 14.71 -32.02
CA THR A 31 -8.06 14.25 -32.37
C THR A 31 -9.16 15.23 -31.94
N GLY A 32 -8.90 16.11 -30.95
CA GLY A 32 -9.93 16.93 -30.31
C GLY A 32 -10.94 16.13 -29.49
N SER A 33 -10.69 14.84 -29.27
CA SER A 33 -11.62 13.91 -28.61
C SER A 33 -11.72 14.20 -27.09
N THR A 34 -12.95 14.50 -26.65
CA THR A 34 -13.23 14.71 -25.21
C THR A 34 -12.95 13.47 -24.38
N SER A 35 -13.11 12.28 -24.96
CA SER A 35 -12.75 11.00 -24.33
C SER A 35 -11.23 10.92 -24.05
N MET A 36 -10.40 11.33 -25.02
CA MET A 36 -8.94 11.40 -24.81
C MET A 36 -8.53 12.40 -23.73
N LEU A 37 -9.24 13.54 -23.62
CA LEU A 37 -9.02 14.50 -22.54
C LEU A 37 -9.37 13.91 -21.18
N SER A 38 -10.52 13.23 -21.06
CA SER A 38 -10.95 12.54 -19.84
C SER A 38 -9.93 11.51 -19.41
N GLU A 39 -9.45 10.68 -20.32
CA GLU A 39 -8.42 9.68 -20.11
C GLU A 39 -7.06 10.29 -19.69
N ALA A 40 -6.70 11.45 -20.26
CA ALA A 40 -5.48 12.17 -19.89
C ALA A 40 -5.57 12.71 -18.45
N ILE A 41 -6.72 13.28 -18.06
CA ILE A 41 -6.98 13.75 -16.70
C ILE A 41 -6.90 12.59 -15.71
N HIS A 42 -7.46 11.43 -16.05
CA HIS A 42 -7.37 10.22 -15.23
C HIS A 42 -5.91 9.81 -14.99
N SER A 43 -5.09 9.78 -16.04
CA SER A 43 -3.67 9.44 -15.91
C SER A 43 -2.84 10.46 -15.12
N VAL A 44 -3.29 11.72 -15.06
CA VAL A 44 -2.72 12.72 -14.13
C VAL A 44 -3.10 12.36 -12.69
N ALA A 45 -4.33 11.92 -12.42
CA ALA A 45 -4.74 11.48 -11.09
C ALA A 45 -3.90 10.27 -10.61
N ASP A 46 -3.61 9.31 -11.51
CA ASP A 46 -2.72 8.19 -11.21
C ASP A 46 -1.31 8.68 -10.87
N SER A 47 -0.76 9.64 -11.61
CA SER A 47 0.53 10.25 -11.27
C SER A 47 0.52 10.95 -9.91
N LEU A 48 -0.60 11.58 -9.52
CA LEU A 48 -0.76 12.20 -8.20
C LEU A 48 -0.73 11.17 -7.07
N ASN A 49 -1.22 9.96 -7.31
CA ASN A 49 -1.14 8.86 -6.34
C ASN A 49 0.32 8.55 -5.95
N GLN A 50 1.21 8.46 -6.93
CA GLN A 50 2.63 8.24 -6.68
C GLN A 50 3.28 9.43 -5.97
N VAL A 51 2.89 10.66 -6.30
CA VAL A 51 3.36 11.86 -5.58
C VAL A 51 2.91 11.81 -4.12
N LEU A 52 1.66 11.42 -3.84
CA LEU A 52 1.16 11.26 -2.47
C LEU A 52 1.97 10.24 -1.68
N LEU A 53 2.30 9.08 -2.28
CA LEU A 53 3.15 8.07 -1.64
C LEU A 53 4.56 8.60 -1.33
N LEU A 54 5.18 9.32 -2.27
CA LEU A 54 6.50 9.95 -2.05
C LEU A 54 6.47 10.98 -0.93
N VAL A 55 5.46 11.85 -0.92
CA VAL A 55 5.27 12.86 0.14
C VAL A 55 5.01 12.19 1.48
N GLY A 56 4.15 11.17 1.52
CA GLY A 56 3.88 10.38 2.72
C GLY A 56 5.13 9.71 3.26
N GLY A 57 5.91 9.05 2.39
CA GLY A 57 7.18 8.44 2.74
C GLY A 57 8.23 9.44 3.26
N LYS A 58 8.30 10.64 2.66
CA LYS A 58 9.19 11.72 3.15
C LYS A 58 8.75 12.27 4.50
N ARG A 59 7.44 12.55 4.67
CA ARG A 59 6.89 13.09 5.93
C ARG A 59 7.01 12.11 7.09
N SER A 60 6.84 10.81 6.84
CA SER A 60 6.93 9.79 7.87
C SER A 60 8.31 9.66 8.53
N ARG A 61 9.36 10.15 7.87
CA ARG A 61 10.75 10.12 8.39
C ARG A 61 11.07 11.28 9.34
N ARG A 62 10.10 12.17 9.61
CA ARG A 62 10.32 13.25 10.57
C ARG A 62 10.50 12.67 11.96
N VAL A 63 11.46 13.24 12.69
CA VAL A 63 11.75 12.85 14.08
C VAL A 63 10.54 13.19 14.97
N ALA A 64 10.36 12.41 16.04
CA ALA A 64 9.36 12.67 17.07
C ALA A 64 9.51 14.09 17.64
N ASP A 65 8.39 14.72 17.96
CA ASP A 65 8.30 16.04 18.58
C ASP A 65 7.28 16.01 19.74
N GLU A 66 7.08 17.15 20.40
CA GLU A 66 6.14 17.24 21.55
C GLU A 66 4.69 16.86 21.16
N LYS A 67 4.28 17.11 19.92
CA LYS A 67 2.94 16.79 19.43
C LYS A 67 2.80 15.33 19.01
N TYR A 68 3.83 14.76 18.40
CA TYR A 68 3.85 13.39 17.88
C TYR A 68 5.01 12.62 18.52
N GLN A 69 4.82 12.25 19.79
CA GLN A 69 5.86 11.68 20.65
C GLN A 69 6.40 10.33 20.16
N PHE A 70 5.58 9.54 19.41
CA PHE A 70 6.02 8.31 18.75
C PHE A 70 6.45 8.52 17.29
N GLY A 71 6.74 9.78 16.90
CA GLY A 71 7.14 10.15 15.55
C GLY A 71 5.99 10.16 14.53
N TYR A 72 6.37 10.30 13.26
CA TYR A 72 5.44 10.49 12.15
C TYR A 72 5.24 9.22 11.31
N GLY A 73 5.66 8.05 11.79
CA GLY A 73 5.62 6.79 11.02
C GLY A 73 4.27 6.48 10.41
N ARG A 74 3.17 6.73 11.15
CA ARG A 74 1.78 6.50 10.70
C ARG A 74 1.32 7.41 9.55
N VAL A 75 2.01 8.51 9.28
CA VAL A 75 1.68 9.41 8.16
C VAL A 75 1.67 8.66 6.83
N ARG A 76 2.50 7.62 6.65
CA ARG A 76 2.47 6.78 5.45
C ARG A 76 1.12 6.13 5.23
N TYR A 77 0.49 5.63 6.28
CA TYR A 77 -0.82 4.97 6.20
C TYR A 77 -1.93 5.97 5.84
N VAL A 78 -1.84 7.22 6.34
CA VAL A 78 -2.74 8.29 5.94
C VAL A 78 -2.64 8.56 4.44
N TYR A 79 -1.43 8.68 3.91
CA TYR A 79 -1.21 8.91 2.48
C TYR A 79 -1.63 7.68 1.64
N GLY A 80 -1.34 6.46 2.08
CA GLY A 80 -1.83 5.24 1.42
C GLY A 80 -3.35 5.16 1.40
N PHE A 81 -4.00 5.55 2.49
CA PHE A 81 -5.46 5.64 2.56
C PHE A 81 -6.01 6.71 1.59
N MET A 82 -5.36 7.88 1.50
CA MET A 82 -5.74 8.92 0.53
C MET A 82 -5.65 8.41 -0.91
N VAL A 83 -4.58 7.70 -1.26
CA VAL A 83 -4.43 7.06 -2.58
C VAL A 83 -5.58 6.09 -2.85
N ALA A 84 -5.92 5.24 -1.87
CA ALA A 84 -7.04 4.31 -2.02
C ALA A 84 -8.39 5.03 -2.25
N ILE A 85 -8.63 6.19 -1.61
CA ILE A 85 -9.83 7.01 -1.85
C ILE A 85 -9.81 7.64 -3.25
N VAL A 86 -8.68 8.17 -3.71
CA VAL A 86 -8.55 8.72 -5.07
C VAL A 86 -8.81 7.61 -6.10
N LEU A 87 -8.21 6.44 -5.92
CA LEU A 87 -8.43 5.28 -6.79
C LEU A 87 -9.91 4.86 -6.81
N PHE A 88 -10.59 4.87 -5.66
CA PHE A 88 -12.01 4.56 -5.56
C PHE A 88 -12.88 5.56 -6.32
N MET A 89 -12.65 6.86 -6.10
CA MET A 89 -13.49 7.92 -6.65
C MET A 89 -13.21 8.16 -8.14
N VAL A 90 -11.94 8.37 -8.49
CA VAL A 90 -11.54 8.73 -9.85
C VAL A 90 -11.36 7.48 -10.72
N GLY A 91 -10.69 6.46 -10.21
CA GLY A 91 -10.50 5.21 -10.94
C GLY A 91 -11.78 4.39 -11.05
N GLY A 92 -12.47 4.18 -9.92
CA GLY A 92 -13.62 3.29 -9.82
C GLY A 92 -14.93 3.92 -10.22
N ILE A 93 -15.45 4.85 -9.42
CA ILE A 93 -16.81 5.40 -9.62
C ILE A 93 -16.92 6.17 -10.93
N TYR A 94 -15.91 6.99 -11.27
CA TYR A 94 -15.92 7.75 -12.49
C TYR A 94 -15.90 6.83 -13.73
N SER A 95 -15.08 5.78 -13.74
CA SER A 95 -15.05 4.82 -14.86
C SER A 95 -16.36 4.02 -15.00
N LEU A 96 -17.02 3.69 -13.88
CA LEU A 96 -18.36 3.09 -13.93
C LEU A 96 -19.39 4.05 -14.51
N TYR A 97 -19.37 5.31 -14.09
CA TYR A 97 -20.28 6.34 -14.60
C TYR A 97 -20.08 6.56 -16.11
N GLU A 98 -18.83 6.73 -16.54
CA GLU A 98 -18.50 6.93 -17.95
C GLU A 98 -18.86 5.71 -18.79
N GLY A 99 -18.55 4.51 -18.31
CA GLY A 99 -18.92 3.26 -18.99
C GLY A 99 -20.42 3.10 -19.13
N TRP A 100 -21.19 3.42 -18.06
CA TRP A 100 -22.65 3.44 -18.12
C TRP A 100 -23.19 4.48 -19.10
N HIS A 101 -22.59 5.68 -19.13
CA HIS A 101 -22.98 6.73 -20.08
C HIS A 101 -22.75 6.29 -21.53
N LYS A 102 -21.58 5.73 -21.85
CA LYS A 102 -21.27 5.17 -23.18
C LYS A 102 -22.17 3.98 -23.54
N TRP A 103 -22.57 3.16 -22.58
CA TRP A 103 -23.52 2.08 -22.81
C TRP A 103 -24.92 2.60 -23.13
N SER A 104 -25.38 3.63 -22.44
CA SER A 104 -26.72 4.22 -22.61
C SER A 104 -26.81 5.12 -23.84
N HIS A 105 -25.72 5.75 -24.22
CA HIS A 105 -25.61 6.65 -25.39
C HIS A 105 -24.42 6.21 -26.25
N PRO A 106 -24.58 5.09 -26.97
CA PRO A 106 -23.47 4.53 -27.75
C PRO A 106 -23.11 5.46 -28.92
N GLU A 107 -21.86 5.90 -28.93
CA GLU A 107 -21.27 6.65 -30.03
C GLU A 107 -20.30 5.74 -30.81
N PRO A 108 -20.20 5.87 -32.13
CA PRO A 108 -19.20 5.14 -32.89
C PRO A 108 -17.79 5.57 -32.45
N VAL A 109 -16.88 4.61 -32.30
CA VAL A 109 -15.49 4.90 -32.01
C VAL A 109 -14.84 5.50 -33.26
N THR A 110 -14.60 6.82 -33.20
CA THR A 110 -13.81 7.53 -34.20
C THR A 110 -12.35 7.43 -33.89
N ASP A 111 -11.48 7.51 -34.89
CA ASP A 111 -10.02 7.52 -34.73
C ASP A 111 -9.46 6.32 -33.93
N TYR A 112 -10.07 5.14 -34.07
CA TYR A 112 -9.72 3.92 -33.34
C TYR A 112 -8.25 3.53 -33.48
N TRP A 113 -7.58 3.89 -34.57
CA TRP A 113 -6.14 3.65 -34.72
C TRP A 113 -5.32 4.44 -33.71
N VAL A 114 -5.74 5.67 -33.40
CA VAL A 114 -5.10 6.49 -32.35
C VAL A 114 -5.34 5.86 -30.98
N ALA A 115 -6.56 5.44 -30.69
CA ALA A 115 -6.91 4.77 -29.43
C ALA A 115 -6.10 3.49 -29.26
N ILE A 116 -6.02 2.61 -30.25
CA ILE A 116 -5.21 1.37 -30.19
C ILE A 116 -3.72 1.70 -30.03
N GLY A 117 -3.20 2.71 -30.72
CA GLY A 117 -1.82 3.15 -30.59
C GLY A 117 -1.49 3.63 -29.18
N VAL A 118 -2.33 4.48 -28.59
CA VAL A 118 -2.17 4.99 -27.23
C VAL A 118 -2.29 3.87 -26.19
N LEU A 119 -3.28 2.98 -26.32
CA LEU A 119 -3.43 1.82 -25.43
C LEU A 119 -2.22 0.89 -25.51
N SER A 120 -1.66 0.67 -26.69
CA SER A 120 -0.47 -0.16 -26.87
C SER A 120 0.76 0.45 -26.17
N ILE A 121 0.97 1.76 -26.29
CA ILE A 121 2.04 2.47 -25.58
C ILE A 121 1.80 2.41 -24.08
N ALA A 122 0.58 2.63 -23.62
CA ALA A 122 0.22 2.57 -22.21
C ALA A 122 0.49 1.17 -21.63
N ILE A 123 0.10 0.09 -22.33
CA ILE A 123 0.40 -1.30 -21.91
C ILE A 123 1.89 -1.53 -21.76
N LEU A 124 2.72 -1.03 -22.67
CA LEU A 124 4.18 -1.21 -22.58
C LEU A 124 4.78 -0.47 -21.38
N LEU A 125 4.33 0.76 -21.14
CA LEU A 125 4.81 1.56 -19.99
C LEU A 125 4.34 0.95 -18.67
N GLU A 126 3.08 0.52 -18.58
CA GLU A 126 2.51 -0.12 -17.41
C GLU A 126 3.16 -1.47 -17.10
N MET A 127 3.45 -2.25 -18.14
CA MET A 127 4.19 -3.52 -17.99
C MET A 127 5.60 -3.30 -17.42
N PHE A 128 6.27 -2.21 -17.80
CA PHE A 128 7.56 -1.83 -17.23
C PHE A 128 7.43 -1.45 -15.75
N SER A 129 6.43 -0.64 -15.38
CA SER A 129 6.13 -0.27 -13.99
C SER A 129 5.83 -1.50 -13.15
N PHE A 130 4.86 -2.30 -13.57
CA PHE A 130 4.42 -3.51 -12.89
C PHE A 130 5.57 -4.53 -12.70
N ARG A 131 6.41 -4.72 -13.73
CA ARG A 131 7.62 -5.55 -13.61
C ARG A 131 8.55 -5.04 -12.52
N THR A 132 8.73 -3.73 -12.43
CA THR A 132 9.57 -3.11 -11.37
C THR A 132 8.95 -3.34 -10.00
N ALA A 133 7.64 -3.14 -9.85
CA ALA A 133 6.90 -3.42 -8.62
C ALA A 133 7.04 -4.90 -8.18
N ILE A 134 6.91 -5.85 -9.11
CA ILE A 134 7.12 -7.29 -8.84
C ILE A 134 8.56 -7.56 -8.36
N ILE A 135 9.57 -6.99 -9.04
CA ILE A 135 10.98 -7.20 -8.67
C ILE A 135 11.25 -6.68 -7.26
N GLU A 136 10.81 -5.47 -6.94
CA GLU A 136 11.01 -4.88 -5.60
C GLU A 136 10.22 -5.65 -4.53
N THR A 137 9.00 -6.06 -4.83
CA THR A 137 8.19 -6.91 -3.95
C THR A 137 8.86 -8.26 -3.68
N ASN A 138 9.42 -8.91 -4.69
CA ASN A 138 10.10 -10.20 -4.53
C ASN A 138 11.33 -10.13 -3.62
N LYS A 139 12.01 -8.97 -3.52
CA LYS A 139 13.14 -8.79 -2.59
C LYS A 139 12.72 -8.82 -1.12
N VAL A 140 11.47 -8.46 -0.82
CA VAL A 140 10.99 -8.27 0.56
C VAL A 140 9.92 -9.26 1.01
N ARG A 141 9.19 -9.90 0.08
CA ARG A 141 8.11 -10.82 0.44
C ARG A 141 8.60 -12.18 0.96
N GLY A 142 9.84 -12.58 0.66
CA GLY A 142 10.35 -13.91 0.96
C GLY A 142 9.50 -15.00 0.29
N ASN A 143 9.13 -16.03 1.05
CA ASN A 143 8.29 -17.15 0.57
C ASN A 143 6.78 -16.88 0.66
N ARG A 144 6.34 -15.69 1.08
CA ARG A 144 4.91 -15.36 1.18
C ARG A 144 4.30 -15.22 -0.21
N SER A 145 3.04 -15.63 -0.37
CA SER A 145 2.27 -15.32 -1.59
C SER A 145 2.05 -13.80 -1.73
N PHE A 146 1.78 -13.31 -2.94
CA PHE A 146 1.49 -11.88 -3.14
C PHE A 146 0.30 -11.41 -2.31
N ALA A 147 -0.78 -12.21 -2.22
CA ALA A 147 -1.95 -11.87 -1.40
C ALA A 147 -1.59 -11.80 0.09
N LYS A 148 -0.79 -12.75 0.61
CA LYS A 148 -0.29 -12.68 1.99
C LYS A 148 0.64 -11.49 2.19
N PHE A 149 1.50 -11.19 1.21
CA PHE A 149 2.38 -10.01 1.27
C PHE A 149 1.58 -8.71 1.37
N VAL A 150 0.55 -8.51 0.53
CA VAL A 150 -0.30 -7.30 0.57
C VAL A 150 -0.93 -7.14 1.94
N ARG A 151 -1.48 -8.22 2.52
CA ARG A 151 -2.13 -8.19 3.84
C ARG A 151 -1.18 -7.97 5.01
N ASP A 152 0.03 -8.58 4.96
CA ASP A 152 0.98 -8.54 6.07
C ASP A 152 1.97 -7.36 5.96
N ALA A 153 1.93 -6.59 4.86
CA ALA A 153 2.90 -5.52 4.62
C ALA A 153 2.68 -4.33 5.55
N ARG A 154 3.75 -3.93 6.23
CA ARG A 154 3.75 -2.76 7.11
C ARG A 154 4.18 -1.47 6.40
N GLN A 155 4.69 -1.58 5.18
CA GLN A 155 5.04 -0.46 4.31
C GLN A 155 4.02 -0.39 3.18
N PRO A 156 3.20 0.67 3.06
CA PRO A 156 2.07 0.72 2.13
C PRO A 156 2.49 0.87 0.66
N GLU A 157 3.69 1.38 0.39
CA GLU A 157 4.10 1.77 -0.95
C GLU A 157 4.08 0.59 -1.94
N LEU A 158 4.70 -0.53 -1.58
CA LEU A 158 4.77 -1.69 -2.48
C LEU A 158 3.42 -2.38 -2.70
N PRO A 159 2.59 -2.66 -1.66
CA PRO A 159 1.25 -3.18 -1.87
C PRO A 159 0.36 -2.28 -2.71
N VAL A 160 0.40 -0.95 -2.48
CA VAL A 160 -0.39 0.03 -3.24
C VAL A 160 -0.01 -0.01 -4.71
N ILE A 161 1.28 0.16 -5.03
CA ILE A 161 1.74 0.18 -6.43
C ILE A 161 1.49 -1.17 -7.11
N LEU A 162 1.77 -2.28 -6.41
CA LEU A 162 1.56 -3.61 -6.98
C LEU A 162 0.10 -3.85 -7.39
N LEU A 163 -0.86 -3.43 -6.57
CA LEU A 163 -2.28 -3.56 -6.86
C LEU A 163 -2.76 -2.53 -7.88
N GLU A 164 -2.25 -1.31 -7.83
CA GLU A 164 -2.56 -0.23 -8.76
C GLU A 164 -2.08 -0.59 -10.18
N ASP A 165 -0.80 -0.94 -10.35
CA ASP A 165 -0.23 -1.33 -11.65
C ASP A 165 -0.88 -2.61 -12.19
N PHE A 166 -1.18 -3.59 -11.32
CA PHE A 166 -1.94 -4.78 -11.72
C PHE A 166 -3.33 -4.42 -12.25
N GLY A 167 -4.05 -3.55 -11.53
CA GLY A 167 -5.36 -3.06 -11.93
C GLY A 167 -5.32 -2.28 -13.22
N ALA A 168 -4.34 -1.39 -13.38
CA ALA A 168 -4.12 -0.60 -14.59
C ALA A 168 -3.83 -1.50 -15.80
N LEU A 169 -2.94 -2.49 -15.66
CA LEU A 169 -2.60 -3.41 -16.74
C LEU A 169 -3.82 -4.24 -17.21
N ILE A 170 -4.58 -4.81 -16.27
CA ILE A 170 -5.82 -5.55 -16.59
C ILE A 170 -6.86 -4.60 -17.18
N GLY A 171 -6.97 -3.38 -16.66
CA GLY A 171 -7.86 -2.33 -17.17
C GLY A 171 -7.55 -1.97 -18.63
N LEU A 172 -6.27 -1.78 -18.96
CA LEU A 172 -5.85 -1.52 -20.34
C LEU A 172 -6.19 -2.68 -21.30
N VAL A 173 -6.10 -3.93 -20.82
CA VAL A 173 -6.54 -5.10 -21.60
C VAL A 173 -8.06 -5.05 -21.83
N PHE A 174 -8.86 -4.71 -20.81
CA PHE A 174 -10.31 -4.55 -20.97
C PHE A 174 -10.64 -3.40 -21.93
N ALA A 175 -9.92 -2.26 -21.84
CA ALA A 175 -10.09 -1.16 -22.79
C ALA A 175 -9.77 -1.59 -24.22
N LEU A 176 -8.67 -2.30 -24.43
CA LEU A 176 -8.29 -2.78 -25.75
C LEU A 176 -9.34 -3.76 -26.35
N ILE A 177 -9.85 -4.67 -25.53
CA ILE A 177 -10.91 -5.60 -25.92
C ILE A 177 -12.20 -4.83 -26.24
N GLY A 178 -12.60 -3.87 -25.39
CA GLY A 178 -13.80 -3.06 -25.58
C GLY A 178 -13.76 -2.24 -26.87
N VAL A 179 -12.67 -1.49 -27.10
CA VAL A 179 -12.48 -0.71 -28.32
C VAL A 179 -12.43 -1.61 -29.56
N SER A 180 -11.69 -2.73 -29.50
CA SER A 180 -11.59 -3.65 -30.62
C SER A 180 -12.96 -4.26 -30.98
N ALA A 181 -13.74 -4.66 -29.98
CA ALA A 181 -15.08 -5.18 -30.18
C ALA A 181 -16.03 -4.09 -30.73
N ALA A 182 -15.95 -2.87 -30.23
CA ALA A 182 -16.74 -1.75 -30.76
C ALA A 182 -16.44 -1.47 -32.22
N VAL A 183 -15.17 -1.52 -32.63
CA VAL A 183 -14.77 -1.35 -34.04
C VAL A 183 -15.29 -2.49 -34.92
N VAL A 184 -15.15 -3.74 -34.50
CA VAL A 184 -15.55 -4.92 -35.27
C VAL A 184 -17.08 -5.02 -35.41
N THR A 185 -17.82 -4.70 -34.36
CA THR A 185 -19.27 -4.79 -34.31
C THR A 185 -19.98 -3.53 -34.81
N GLY A 186 -19.28 -2.40 -34.86
CA GLY A 186 -19.87 -1.07 -35.13
C GLY A 186 -20.73 -0.55 -33.96
N ASP A 187 -20.69 -1.19 -32.78
CA ASP A 187 -21.49 -0.83 -31.58
C ASP A 187 -20.60 -0.32 -30.47
N GLY A 188 -20.68 0.98 -30.14
CA GLY A 188 -19.92 1.66 -29.10
C GLY A 188 -20.20 1.14 -27.66
N ARG A 189 -21.25 0.34 -27.47
CA ARG A 189 -21.57 -0.27 -26.16
C ARG A 189 -20.44 -1.14 -25.63
N TRP A 190 -19.67 -1.78 -26.51
CA TRP A 190 -18.53 -2.62 -26.09
C TRP A 190 -17.45 -1.83 -25.40
N ASP A 191 -17.18 -0.59 -25.86
CA ASP A 191 -16.25 0.31 -25.16
C ASP A 191 -16.79 0.70 -23.78
N GLY A 192 -18.10 0.99 -23.68
CA GLY A 192 -18.76 1.23 -22.38
C GLY A 192 -18.67 0.04 -21.42
N MET A 193 -18.83 -1.20 -21.93
CA MET A 193 -18.63 -2.43 -21.12
C MET A 193 -17.19 -2.56 -20.61
N GLY A 194 -16.21 -2.26 -21.45
CA GLY A 194 -14.81 -2.22 -21.09
C GLY A 194 -14.56 -1.26 -19.91
N ALA A 195 -15.06 -0.02 -20.03
CA ALA A 195 -14.95 0.99 -18.98
C ALA A 195 -15.64 0.57 -17.67
N MET A 196 -16.84 -0.05 -17.72
CA MET A 196 -17.51 -0.57 -16.53
C MET A 196 -16.71 -1.72 -15.87
N ALA A 197 -16.10 -2.60 -16.66
CA ALA A 197 -15.26 -3.67 -16.14
C ALA A 197 -14.01 -3.10 -15.41
N ILE A 198 -13.38 -2.07 -16.00
CA ILE A 198 -12.26 -1.34 -15.37
C ILE A 198 -12.71 -0.72 -14.05
N GLY A 199 -13.79 0.05 -14.05
CA GLY A 199 -14.30 0.69 -12.84
C GLY A 199 -14.61 -0.30 -11.72
N SER A 200 -15.22 -1.45 -12.06
CA SER A 200 -15.51 -2.52 -11.11
C SER A 200 -14.23 -3.12 -10.50
N LEU A 201 -13.22 -3.39 -11.32
CA LEU A 201 -11.92 -3.90 -10.87
C LEU A 201 -11.23 -2.92 -9.93
N LEU A 202 -11.20 -1.63 -10.30
CA LEU A 202 -10.56 -0.59 -9.49
C LEU A 202 -11.28 -0.36 -8.16
N ILE A 203 -12.61 -0.49 -8.10
CA ILE A 203 -13.36 -0.47 -6.84
C ILE A 203 -12.93 -1.63 -5.92
N VAL A 204 -12.80 -2.84 -6.46
CA VAL A 204 -12.37 -3.99 -5.67
C VAL A 204 -10.96 -3.76 -5.10
N ILE A 205 -10.03 -3.28 -5.92
CA ILE A 205 -8.66 -2.96 -5.49
C ILE A 205 -8.68 -1.87 -4.41
N ALA A 206 -9.43 -0.80 -4.64
CA ALA A 206 -9.53 0.31 -3.68
C ALA A 206 -10.11 -0.14 -2.34
N VAL A 207 -11.13 -1.01 -2.33
CA VAL A 207 -11.70 -1.57 -1.09
C VAL A 207 -10.66 -2.40 -0.33
N ILE A 208 -9.85 -3.21 -1.04
CA ILE A 208 -8.75 -3.95 -0.41
C ILE A 208 -7.76 -2.97 0.23
N LEU A 209 -7.31 -1.96 -0.50
CA LEU A 209 -6.34 -0.96 0.00
C LEU A 209 -6.90 -0.15 1.18
N VAL A 210 -8.16 0.30 1.10
CA VAL A 210 -8.84 1.00 2.21
C VAL A 210 -8.84 0.14 3.46
N ARG A 211 -9.15 -1.15 3.33
CA ARG A 211 -9.21 -2.08 4.45
C ARG A 211 -7.84 -2.26 5.11
N GLU A 212 -6.79 -2.51 4.31
CA GLU A 212 -5.42 -2.68 4.81
C GLU A 212 -4.90 -1.39 5.46
N MET A 213 -5.08 -0.25 4.80
CA MET A 213 -4.63 1.04 5.37
C MET A 213 -5.42 1.43 6.63
N SER A 214 -6.72 1.14 6.69
CA SER A 214 -7.53 1.40 7.88
C SER A 214 -7.07 0.57 9.07
N GLY A 215 -6.74 -0.71 8.89
CA GLY A 215 -6.19 -1.56 9.94
C GLY A 215 -4.93 -0.95 10.56
N MET A 216 -4.00 -0.49 9.70
CA MET A 216 -2.77 0.16 10.14
C MET A 216 -3.00 1.52 10.81
N LEU A 217 -4.02 2.28 10.40
CA LEU A 217 -4.39 3.56 11.02
C LEU A 217 -5.00 3.36 12.41
N VAL A 218 -5.88 2.37 12.58
CA VAL A 218 -6.45 1.99 13.87
C VAL A 218 -5.35 1.48 14.80
N GLY A 219 -4.45 0.67 14.28
CA GLY A 219 -3.26 0.17 14.98
C GLY A 219 -3.25 -1.33 15.08
N GLU A 220 -2.57 -1.96 14.14
CA GLU A 220 -2.31 -3.40 14.19
C GLU A 220 -1.12 -3.73 15.09
N GLY A 221 -1.19 -4.87 15.75
CA GLY A 221 -0.10 -5.45 16.52
C GLY A 221 0.98 -6.09 15.63
N ALA A 222 1.97 -6.67 16.29
CA ALA A 222 3.00 -7.49 15.65
C ALA A 222 2.37 -8.67 14.88
N LEU A 223 3.00 -9.09 13.80
CA LEU A 223 2.66 -10.35 13.14
C LEU A 223 2.89 -11.53 14.11
N PRO A 224 2.18 -12.65 13.95
CA PRO A 224 2.33 -13.79 14.86
C PRO A 224 3.79 -14.21 15.08
N GLU A 225 4.58 -14.25 14.02
CA GLU A 225 6.02 -14.61 14.09
C GLU A 225 6.84 -13.57 14.90
N GLU A 226 6.51 -12.28 14.76
CA GLU A 226 7.15 -11.21 15.55
C GLU A 226 6.65 -11.23 17.01
N TYR A 227 5.36 -11.50 17.22
CA TYR A 227 4.78 -11.62 18.56
C TYR A 227 5.42 -12.75 19.35
N ASP A 228 5.55 -13.93 18.74
CA ASP A 228 6.22 -15.09 19.35
C ASP A 228 7.70 -14.79 19.63
N ALA A 229 8.39 -14.09 18.74
CA ALA A 229 9.78 -13.68 18.94
C ALA A 229 9.92 -12.68 20.10
N VAL A 230 8.99 -11.72 20.25
CA VAL A 230 8.93 -10.79 21.37
C VAL A 230 8.75 -11.55 22.68
N GLN A 231 7.79 -12.47 22.73
CA GLN A 231 7.52 -13.26 23.93
C GLN A 231 8.71 -14.12 24.31
N ALA A 232 9.29 -14.86 23.37
CA ALA A 232 10.45 -15.71 23.62
C ALA A 232 11.68 -14.90 24.09
N ALA A 233 11.90 -13.71 23.51
CA ALA A 233 12.98 -12.83 23.92
C ALA A 233 12.81 -12.34 25.37
N LEU A 234 11.62 -11.94 25.76
CA LEU A 234 11.31 -11.52 27.13
C LEU A 234 11.48 -12.70 28.13
N GLU A 235 10.96 -13.88 27.78
CA GLU A 235 11.05 -15.07 28.63
C GLU A 235 12.48 -15.63 28.73
N SER A 236 13.39 -15.24 27.82
CA SER A 236 14.82 -15.59 27.91
C SER A 236 15.62 -14.72 28.90
N ALA A 237 15.05 -13.59 29.33
CA ALA A 237 15.73 -12.68 30.27
C ALA A 237 15.73 -13.27 31.68
N PRO A 238 16.89 -13.26 32.37
CA PRO A 238 17.03 -13.91 33.70
C PRO A 238 16.08 -13.38 34.79
N LEU A 239 15.64 -12.13 34.68
CA LEU A 239 14.68 -11.50 35.60
C LEU A 239 13.27 -12.05 35.44
N VAL A 240 12.88 -12.47 34.18
CA VAL A 240 11.52 -12.75 33.80
C VAL A 240 11.19 -14.21 34.09
N GLU A 241 10.31 -14.48 35.06
CA GLU A 241 9.78 -15.82 35.29
C GLU A 241 8.78 -16.24 34.21
N ARG A 242 7.91 -15.33 33.79
CA ARG A 242 6.99 -15.49 32.67
C ARG A 242 6.44 -14.14 32.21
N VAL A 243 5.92 -14.08 30.97
CA VAL A 243 5.16 -12.93 30.49
C VAL A 243 3.69 -13.11 30.91
N ILE A 244 3.16 -12.17 31.74
CA ILE A 244 1.78 -12.20 32.23
C ILE A 244 0.84 -11.79 31.10
N HIS A 245 1.13 -10.68 30.41
CA HIS A 245 0.48 -10.32 29.15
C HIS A 245 1.40 -9.46 28.29
N LEU A 246 1.14 -9.49 26.99
CA LEU A 246 1.87 -8.77 25.97
C LEU A 246 0.89 -8.00 25.10
N ARG A 247 1.22 -6.74 24.81
CA ARG A 247 0.53 -5.89 23.84
C ARG A 247 1.55 -5.28 22.91
N THR A 248 1.23 -5.29 21.63
CA THR A 248 2.10 -4.73 20.60
C THR A 248 1.29 -3.81 19.70
N LEU A 249 1.93 -2.78 19.14
CA LEU A 249 1.28 -1.81 18.29
C LEU A 249 2.29 -1.22 17.29
N HIS A 250 2.01 -1.33 15.99
CA HIS A 250 2.79 -0.61 15.00
C HIS A 250 2.51 0.90 15.05
N VAL A 251 3.52 1.69 15.40
CA VAL A 251 3.51 3.15 15.38
C VAL A 251 4.13 3.72 14.10
N GLY A 252 4.62 2.85 13.25
CA GLY A 252 5.16 3.11 11.94
C GLY A 252 5.60 1.81 11.26
N PRO A 253 6.01 1.86 9.98
CA PRO A 253 6.42 0.66 9.24
C PRO A 253 7.56 -0.12 9.89
N ASP A 254 8.51 0.59 10.49
CA ASP A 254 9.71 0.03 11.09
C ASP A 254 9.75 0.28 12.61
N ALA A 255 8.62 0.64 13.22
CA ALA A 255 8.52 1.00 14.63
C ALA A 255 7.37 0.26 15.31
N LEU A 256 7.72 -0.71 16.16
CA LEU A 256 6.82 -1.47 17.01
C LEU A 256 6.92 -0.94 18.45
N LEU A 257 5.76 -0.65 19.03
CA LEU A 257 5.61 -0.44 20.46
C LEU A 257 5.27 -1.78 21.10
N VAL A 258 6.01 -2.12 22.16
CA VAL A 258 5.83 -3.31 22.97
C VAL A 258 5.54 -2.87 24.40
N GLY A 259 4.39 -3.27 24.92
CA GLY A 259 4.03 -3.14 26.33
C GLY A 259 3.81 -4.52 26.92
N ALA A 260 4.61 -4.90 27.90
CA ALA A 260 4.49 -6.20 28.53
C ALA A 260 4.46 -6.11 30.05
N LYS A 261 3.63 -6.93 30.67
CA LYS A 261 3.66 -7.19 32.09
C LYS A 261 4.39 -8.50 32.32
N ILE A 262 5.47 -8.44 33.13
CA ILE A 262 6.38 -9.55 33.39
C ILE A 262 6.35 -9.97 34.84
N ALA A 263 6.26 -11.26 35.11
CA ALA A 263 6.37 -11.81 36.46
C ALA A 263 7.84 -11.86 36.88
N ILE A 264 8.11 -11.37 38.08
CA ILE A 264 9.44 -11.37 38.73
C ILE A 264 9.38 -12.04 40.10
N ALA A 265 10.53 -12.55 40.59
CA ALA A 265 10.62 -13.14 41.92
C ALA A 265 10.49 -12.09 43.03
N HIS A 266 9.85 -12.47 44.14
CA HIS A 266 9.60 -11.59 45.30
C HIS A 266 10.86 -11.09 46.01
N SER A 267 12.02 -11.73 45.82
CA SER A 267 13.28 -11.43 46.52
C SER A 267 14.16 -10.40 45.81
N GLN A 268 13.71 -9.80 44.73
CA GLN A 268 14.50 -8.87 43.93
C GLN A 268 14.61 -7.49 44.60
N THR A 269 15.81 -6.90 44.55
CA THR A 269 15.99 -5.49 44.92
C THR A 269 15.56 -4.56 43.79
N ALA A 270 15.31 -3.28 44.07
CA ALA A 270 14.97 -2.29 43.01
C ALA A 270 16.11 -2.16 41.97
N GLU A 271 17.38 -2.33 42.39
CA GLU A 271 18.52 -2.30 41.48
C GLU A 271 18.57 -3.54 40.58
N ASP A 272 18.24 -4.72 41.11
CA ASP A 272 18.17 -5.95 40.32
C ASP A 272 17.04 -5.87 39.28
N ILE A 273 15.89 -5.31 39.68
CA ILE A 273 14.75 -5.09 38.77
C ILE A 273 15.16 -4.14 37.64
N ALA A 274 15.79 -2.99 37.96
CA ALA A 274 16.21 -2.04 36.94
C ALA A 274 17.18 -2.67 35.91
N ARG A 275 18.23 -3.35 36.42
CA ARG A 275 19.21 -4.05 35.56
C ARG A 275 18.56 -5.17 34.72
N GLY A 276 17.64 -5.90 35.32
CA GLY A 276 16.93 -6.98 34.62
C GLY A 276 16.00 -6.48 33.52
N ILE A 277 15.33 -5.33 33.72
CA ILE A 277 14.55 -4.66 32.69
C ILE A 277 15.46 -4.23 31.54
N ASP A 278 16.58 -3.58 31.80
CA ASP A 278 17.54 -3.15 30.76
C ASP A 278 18.03 -4.34 29.94
N GLU A 279 18.32 -5.47 30.59
CA GLU A 279 18.74 -6.70 29.91
C GLU A 279 17.61 -7.31 29.07
N ALA A 280 16.37 -7.36 29.57
CA ALA A 280 15.21 -7.84 28.85
C ALA A 280 14.94 -6.98 27.61
N GLU A 281 15.03 -5.64 27.73
CA GLU A 281 14.92 -4.73 26.59
C GLU A 281 16.03 -4.95 25.56
N ARG A 282 17.26 -5.17 26.01
CA ARG A 282 18.40 -5.44 25.12
C ARG A 282 18.19 -6.72 24.31
N LEU A 283 17.77 -7.80 24.95
CA LEU A 283 17.48 -9.08 24.31
C LEU A 283 16.34 -8.94 23.32
N LEU A 284 15.27 -8.24 23.70
CA LEU A 284 14.12 -7.97 22.83
C LEU A 284 14.53 -7.20 21.58
N ARG A 285 15.32 -6.12 21.70
CA ARG A 285 15.77 -5.33 20.55
C ARG A 285 16.70 -6.09 19.61
N ILE A 286 17.45 -7.08 20.12
CA ILE A 286 18.26 -7.99 19.29
C ILE A 286 17.36 -8.95 18.51
N ALA A 287 16.35 -9.54 19.17
CA ALA A 287 15.45 -10.49 18.54
C ALA A 287 14.47 -9.82 17.55
N VAL A 288 13.98 -8.62 17.90
CA VAL A 288 13.00 -7.87 17.12
C VAL A 288 13.47 -6.42 16.97
N PRO A 289 14.29 -6.11 15.95
CA PRO A 289 14.85 -4.77 15.76
C PRO A 289 13.80 -3.66 15.52
N SER A 290 12.58 -4.02 15.14
CA SER A 290 11.45 -3.10 15.01
C SER A 290 10.89 -2.62 16.35
N ALA A 291 11.19 -3.29 17.48
CA ALA A 291 10.75 -2.93 18.83
C ALA A 291 11.49 -1.68 19.34
N GLN A 292 11.11 -0.51 18.84
CA GLN A 292 11.73 0.77 19.20
C GLN A 292 11.25 1.30 20.55
N TYR A 293 9.98 1.09 20.86
CA TYR A 293 9.34 1.56 22.09
C TYR A 293 8.98 0.35 22.95
N VAL A 294 9.68 0.19 24.08
CA VAL A 294 9.50 -0.95 24.98
C VAL A 294 9.16 -0.43 26.36
N PHE A 295 8.04 -0.90 26.90
CA PHE A 295 7.59 -0.60 28.26
C PHE A 295 7.34 -1.91 28.98
N LEU A 296 8.13 -2.19 30.01
CA LEU A 296 8.01 -3.41 30.82
C LEU A 296 7.51 -3.03 32.21
N GLU A 297 6.39 -3.64 32.61
CA GLU A 297 5.78 -3.49 33.93
C GLU A 297 6.09 -4.75 34.74
N PRO A 298 6.98 -4.68 35.76
CA PRO A 298 7.20 -5.82 36.64
C PRO A 298 6.06 -5.99 37.63
N ASP A 299 5.62 -7.24 37.84
CA ASP A 299 4.57 -7.60 38.78
C ASP A 299 4.92 -8.97 39.41
N PHE A 300 4.21 -9.35 40.44
CA PHE A 300 4.30 -10.68 41.01
C PHE A 300 3.31 -11.62 40.38
N ASP A 301 3.68 -12.89 40.23
CA ASP A 301 2.75 -13.89 39.74
C ASP A 301 1.65 -14.17 40.78
N LYS A 302 0.43 -13.73 40.51
CA LYS A 302 -0.71 -13.92 41.41
C LYS A 302 -1.37 -15.30 41.27
N ASP A 303 -0.93 -16.08 40.29
CA ASP A 303 -1.43 -17.43 40.03
C ASP A 303 -0.57 -18.51 40.70
N LYS A 304 0.50 -18.09 41.37
CA LYS A 304 1.30 -18.88 42.32
C LYS A 304 0.96 -18.43 43.73
#